data_04337a61944e26d523dce04105c5d064
#
_entry.id   04337a61944e26d523dce04105c5d064
#
_cell.length_a   1.000
_cell.length_b   1.000
_cell.length_c   1.000
_cell.angle_alpha   90.00
_cell.angle_beta   90.00
_cell.angle_gamma   90.00
#
_symmetry.space_group_name_H-M   'P 1'
#
loop_
_entity.id
_entity.type
_entity.pdbx_description
1 polymer ?
#
loop_
_entity_poly.entity_id
_entity_poly.type
_entity_poly.pdbx_seq_one_letter_code
_entity_poly.pdbx_strand_id
1 'polypeptide(L)'
;MAGATLGGMTGTSGGTGVAWWAARERVAVEAYWAAAGARDWAAFAATLADDVVYELPQSRERILGKERYVRFNREHPGARQVRIERIVTDGEGRQAAARTLVTLGSEETHAIHFFTFDEDGRIDGVTDFWPESCEPPAGREHLVERY
;
A
#
# COMPACT_ATOMS: atom_id res chain seq x y z
N MET A 1 -17.49 -60.41 7.57
CA MET A 1 -16.61 -59.56 8.40
C MET A 1 -16.15 -58.41 7.55
N ALA A 2 -16.87 -57.29 7.64
CA ALA A 2 -16.63 -56.12 6.81
C ALA A 2 -15.70 -55.16 7.56
N GLY A 3 -14.54 -54.86 6.99
CA GLY A 3 -13.66 -53.78 7.42
C GLY A 3 -13.96 -52.53 6.63
N ALA A 4 -14.53 -51.53 7.27
CA ALA A 4 -14.76 -50.23 6.67
C ALA A 4 -13.47 -49.38 6.72
N THR A 5 -12.92 -49.05 5.58
CA THR A 5 -11.81 -48.13 5.45
C THR A 5 -12.37 -46.70 5.39
N LEU A 6 -12.11 -45.91 6.41
CA LEU A 6 -12.41 -44.50 6.42
C LEU A 6 -11.38 -43.74 5.54
N GLY A 7 -11.86 -43.26 4.41
CA GLY A 7 -11.10 -42.36 3.55
C GLY A 7 -10.85 -41.01 4.24
N GLY A 8 -9.57 -40.65 4.37
CA GLY A 8 -9.15 -39.37 4.92
C GLY A 8 -9.54 -38.21 4.00
N MET A 9 -10.35 -37.30 4.52
CA MET A 9 -10.60 -36.02 3.89
C MET A 9 -9.37 -35.12 4.13
N THR A 10 -8.56 -34.96 3.12
CA THR A 10 -7.54 -33.90 3.09
C THR A 10 -8.25 -32.59 2.80
N GLY A 11 -8.56 -31.84 3.87
CA GLY A 11 -9.11 -30.50 3.75
C GLY A 11 -8.07 -29.55 3.21
N THR A 12 -8.33 -28.96 2.06
CA THR A 12 -7.60 -27.83 1.48
C THR A 12 -7.84 -26.59 2.33
N SER A 13 -7.05 -26.37 3.38
CA SER A 13 -7.14 -25.18 4.24
C SER A 13 -6.37 -23.97 3.71
N GLY A 14 -5.74 -24.05 2.52
CA GLY A 14 -4.92 -22.96 1.96
C GLY A 14 -5.71 -21.77 1.44
N GLY A 15 -6.91 -21.98 0.87
CA GLY A 15 -7.67 -20.90 0.22
C GLY A 15 -8.29 -19.86 1.16
N THR A 16 -8.72 -20.27 2.35
CA THR A 16 -9.36 -19.39 3.33
C THR A 16 -8.36 -18.44 4.02
N GLY A 17 -7.13 -18.91 4.26
CA GLY A 17 -6.07 -18.12 4.87
C GLY A 17 -5.61 -16.98 3.95
N VAL A 18 -5.36 -17.27 2.68
CA VAL A 18 -4.94 -16.27 1.68
C VAL A 18 -6.01 -15.20 1.49
N ALA A 19 -7.27 -15.57 1.35
CA ALA A 19 -8.38 -14.63 1.21
C ALA A 19 -8.54 -13.72 2.44
N TRP A 20 -8.34 -14.26 3.64
CA TRP A 20 -8.39 -13.49 4.88
C TRP A 20 -7.25 -12.46 4.96
N TRP A 21 -6.02 -12.86 4.62
CA TRP A 21 -4.88 -11.93 4.57
C TRP A 21 -5.09 -10.84 3.53
N ALA A 22 -5.53 -11.18 2.33
CA ALA A 22 -5.80 -10.21 1.28
C ALA A 22 -6.84 -9.15 1.68
N ALA A 23 -7.90 -9.55 2.38
CA ALA A 23 -8.91 -8.65 2.92
C ALA A 23 -8.33 -7.75 4.03
N ARG A 24 -7.50 -8.30 4.91
CA ARG A 24 -6.86 -7.56 5.99
C ARG A 24 -5.85 -6.55 5.49
N GLU A 25 -5.06 -6.90 4.48
CA GLU A 25 -4.11 -6.00 3.81
C GLU A 25 -4.84 -4.81 3.18
N ARG A 26 -5.95 -5.05 2.50
CA ARG A 26 -6.78 -3.99 1.94
C ARG A 26 -7.28 -3.02 3.01
N VAL A 27 -7.84 -3.53 4.08
CA VAL A 27 -8.32 -2.72 5.20
C VAL A 27 -7.18 -1.89 5.83
N ALA A 28 -5.99 -2.48 5.97
CA ALA A 28 -4.83 -1.77 6.50
C ALA A 28 -4.38 -0.62 5.60
N VAL A 29 -4.35 -0.81 4.27
CA VAL A 29 -4.02 0.25 3.31
C VAL A 29 -5.07 1.36 3.34
N GLU A 30 -6.35 1.03 3.39
CA GLU A 30 -7.44 2.00 3.50
C GLU A 30 -7.34 2.82 4.78
N ALA A 31 -7.08 2.16 5.92
CA ALA A 31 -6.90 2.82 7.22
C ALA A 31 -5.67 3.75 7.23
N TYR A 32 -4.57 3.31 6.63
CA TYR A 32 -3.35 4.11 6.46
C TYR A 32 -3.64 5.44 5.74
N TRP A 33 -4.30 5.38 4.60
CA TRP A 33 -4.62 6.59 3.83
C TRP A 33 -5.71 7.45 4.48
N ALA A 34 -6.71 6.84 5.10
CA ALA A 34 -7.75 7.57 5.83
C ALA A 34 -7.15 8.36 7.00
N ALA A 35 -6.27 7.74 7.78
CA ALA A 35 -5.59 8.40 8.89
C ALA A 35 -4.66 9.53 8.43
N ALA A 36 -3.88 9.31 7.37
CA ALA A 36 -3.02 10.33 6.79
C ALA A 36 -3.82 11.51 6.26
N GLY A 37 -4.92 11.27 5.55
CA GLY A 37 -5.81 12.31 5.02
C GLY A 37 -6.50 13.12 6.11
N ALA A 38 -6.92 12.46 7.20
CA ALA A 38 -7.50 13.12 8.38
C ALA A 38 -6.46 13.80 9.28
N ARG A 39 -5.17 13.60 9.01
CA ARG A 39 -4.05 14.01 9.87
C ARG A 39 -4.17 13.45 11.30
N ASP A 40 -4.79 12.29 11.43
CA ASP A 40 -4.87 11.54 12.68
C ASP A 40 -3.61 10.69 12.85
N TRP A 41 -2.60 11.27 13.48
CA TRP A 41 -1.27 10.64 13.58
C TRP A 41 -1.25 9.46 14.55
N ALA A 42 -2.15 9.43 15.53
CA ALA A 42 -2.30 8.26 16.40
C ALA A 42 -2.87 7.07 15.63
N ALA A 43 -3.91 7.27 14.83
CA ALA A 43 -4.49 6.25 13.96
C ALA A 43 -3.49 5.81 12.88
N PHE A 44 -2.75 6.76 12.30
CA PHE A 44 -1.70 6.47 11.31
C PHE A 44 -0.60 5.57 11.91
N ALA A 45 -0.09 5.92 13.08
CA ALA A 45 0.91 5.13 13.80
C ALA A 45 0.41 3.72 14.12
N ALA A 46 -0.88 3.56 14.42
CA ALA A 46 -1.48 2.26 14.73
C ALA A 46 -1.48 1.30 13.53
N THR A 47 -1.38 1.79 12.29
CA THR A 47 -1.27 0.96 11.09
C THR A 47 0.13 0.42 10.86
N LEU A 48 1.15 0.98 11.51
CA LEU A 48 2.56 0.74 11.25
C LEU A 48 3.18 -0.20 12.28
N ALA A 49 4.10 -1.06 11.82
CA ALA A 49 5.03 -1.77 12.69
C ALA A 49 6.04 -0.79 13.30
N ASP A 50 6.58 -1.10 14.49
CA ASP A 50 7.55 -0.22 15.16
C ASP A 50 8.83 -0.03 14.35
N ASP A 51 9.25 -1.06 13.62
CA ASP A 51 10.44 -1.11 12.77
C ASP A 51 10.14 -0.83 11.28
N VAL A 52 9.03 -0.18 10.97
CA VAL A 52 8.66 0.15 9.59
C VAL A 52 9.79 0.84 8.84
N VAL A 53 9.98 0.44 7.59
CA VAL A 53 10.92 1.05 6.65
C VAL A 53 10.14 1.75 5.55
N TYR A 54 10.38 3.03 5.38
CA TYR A 54 9.83 3.83 4.30
C TYR A 54 10.92 4.20 3.30
N GLU A 55 10.68 3.97 2.02
CA GLU A 55 11.65 4.24 0.97
C GLU A 55 11.07 5.10 -0.14
N LEU A 56 11.87 6.06 -0.60
CA LEU A 56 11.65 6.89 -1.77
C LEU A 56 12.76 6.60 -2.79
N PRO A 57 12.59 5.63 -3.70
CA PRO A 57 13.66 5.25 -4.63
C PRO A 57 14.08 6.37 -5.58
N GLN A 58 13.18 7.26 -5.96
CA GLN A 58 13.47 8.37 -6.87
C GLN A 58 14.47 9.37 -6.29
N SER A 59 14.39 9.67 -5.00
CA SER A 59 15.34 10.54 -4.29
C SER A 59 16.44 9.77 -3.53
N ARG A 60 16.32 8.43 -3.47
CA ARG A 60 17.20 7.53 -2.70
C ARG A 60 17.18 7.81 -1.19
N GLU A 61 16.04 8.24 -0.70
CA GLU A 61 15.82 8.47 0.73
C GLU A 61 15.19 7.26 1.40
N ARG A 62 15.50 7.09 2.67
CA ARG A 62 14.95 6.04 3.52
C ARG A 62 14.69 6.58 4.92
N ILE A 63 13.56 6.19 5.49
CA ILE A 63 13.22 6.46 6.89
C ILE A 63 13.11 5.14 7.64
N LEU A 64 13.79 5.03 8.75
CA LEU A 64 13.76 3.86 9.62
C LEU A 64 12.98 4.16 10.90
N GLY A 65 11.98 3.35 11.16
CA GLY A 65 11.20 3.38 12.38
C GLY A 65 9.94 4.25 12.32
N LYS A 66 8.94 3.81 13.06
CA LYS A 66 7.60 4.41 13.14
C LYS A 66 7.64 5.88 13.55
N GLU A 67 8.38 6.22 14.59
CA GLU A 67 8.40 7.58 15.14
C GLU A 67 8.86 8.60 14.10
N ARG A 68 9.95 8.30 13.38
CA ARG A 68 10.47 9.17 12.30
C ARG A 68 9.51 9.26 11.13
N TYR A 69 8.88 8.14 10.77
CA TYR A 69 7.95 8.12 9.65
C TYR A 69 6.67 8.89 9.95
N VAL A 70 6.11 8.76 11.13
CA VAL A 70 4.97 9.58 11.59
C VAL A 70 5.34 11.07 11.57
N ARG A 71 6.51 11.41 12.10
CA ARG A 71 7.01 12.78 12.12
C ARG A 71 7.17 13.36 10.71
N PHE A 72 7.75 12.59 9.79
CA PHE A 72 7.91 12.96 8.39
C PHE A 72 6.55 13.35 7.75
N ASN A 73 5.53 12.53 7.95
CA ASN A 73 4.20 12.83 7.43
C ASN A 73 3.54 14.03 8.12
N ARG A 74 3.69 14.15 9.43
CA ARG A 74 3.15 15.27 10.21
C ARG A 74 3.77 16.61 9.81
N GLU A 75 5.07 16.65 9.57
CA GLU A 75 5.81 17.85 9.20
C GLU A 75 5.69 18.19 7.70
N HIS A 76 5.10 17.31 6.91
CA HIS A 76 4.89 17.59 5.48
C HIS A 76 4.01 18.83 5.31
N PRO A 77 4.47 19.84 4.52
CA PRO A 77 3.73 21.08 4.34
C PRO A 77 2.45 20.85 3.51
N GLY A 78 1.39 21.56 3.90
CA GLY A 78 0.11 21.57 3.21
C GLY A 78 -0.79 20.36 3.50
N ALA A 79 -2.09 20.58 3.26
CA ALA A 79 -3.09 19.53 3.33
C ALA A 79 -3.17 18.81 1.99
N ARG A 80 -2.77 17.55 1.96
CA ARG A 80 -2.94 16.68 0.80
C ARG A 80 -4.27 15.95 0.90
N GLN A 81 -5.01 15.91 -0.19
CA GLN A 81 -6.14 15.01 -0.35
C GLN A 81 -5.68 13.79 -1.13
N VAL A 82 -5.97 12.62 -0.62
CA VAL A 82 -5.59 11.36 -1.24
C VAL A 82 -6.85 10.55 -1.56
N ARG A 83 -7.03 10.22 -2.81
CA ARG A 83 -8.06 9.31 -3.26
C ARG A 83 -7.43 8.01 -3.75
N ILE A 84 -7.80 6.91 -3.14
CA ILE A 84 -7.38 5.60 -3.60
C ILE A 84 -8.16 5.28 -4.87
N GLU A 85 -7.44 5.00 -5.96
CA GLU A 85 -8.04 4.59 -7.23
C GLU A 85 -8.05 3.08 -7.40
N ARG A 86 -7.03 2.40 -6.86
CA ARG A 86 -6.91 0.96 -6.95
C ARG A 86 -6.05 0.41 -5.83
N ILE A 87 -6.47 -0.73 -5.28
CA ILE A 87 -5.64 -1.56 -4.37
C ILE A 87 -5.60 -2.96 -4.95
N VAL A 88 -4.41 -3.52 -5.02
CA VAL A 88 -4.14 -4.93 -5.33
C VAL A 88 -3.46 -5.53 -4.11
N THR A 89 -3.92 -6.69 -3.69
CA THR A 89 -3.40 -7.39 -2.51
C THR A 89 -2.93 -8.79 -2.88
N ASP A 90 -1.84 -9.21 -2.26
CA ASP A 90 -1.28 -10.56 -2.35
C ASP A 90 -1.22 -11.14 -0.94
N GLY A 91 -2.29 -11.81 -0.53
CA GLY A 91 -2.41 -12.38 0.81
C GLY A 91 -1.41 -13.50 1.10
N GLU A 92 -0.86 -14.16 0.07
CA GLU A 92 0.17 -15.18 0.22
C GLU A 92 1.52 -14.55 0.56
N GLY A 93 1.90 -13.52 -0.20
CA GLY A 93 3.15 -12.78 0.01
C GLY A 93 3.05 -11.69 1.07
N ARG A 94 1.88 -11.45 1.63
CA ARG A 94 1.64 -10.34 2.57
C ARG A 94 2.12 -9.01 2.02
N GLN A 95 1.65 -8.69 0.83
CA GLN A 95 2.00 -7.48 0.09
C GLN A 95 0.75 -6.83 -0.50
N ALA A 96 0.82 -5.54 -0.68
CA ALA A 96 -0.20 -4.79 -1.40
C ALA A 96 0.44 -3.71 -2.26
N ALA A 97 -0.27 -3.32 -3.30
CA ALA A 97 0.05 -2.13 -4.07
C ALA A 97 -1.19 -1.24 -4.17
N ALA A 98 -0.99 0.07 -4.11
CA ALA A 98 -2.05 1.04 -4.30
C ALA A 98 -1.65 2.08 -5.34
N ARG A 99 -2.61 2.46 -6.19
CA ARG A 99 -2.53 3.65 -7.01
C ARG A 99 -3.43 4.71 -6.40
N THR A 100 -2.90 5.89 -6.19
CA THR A 100 -3.63 7.02 -5.62
C THR A 100 -3.58 8.23 -6.52
N LEU A 101 -4.62 9.05 -6.46
CA LEU A 101 -4.61 10.42 -6.94
C LEU A 101 -4.42 11.33 -5.73
N VAL A 102 -3.37 12.12 -5.75
CA VAL A 102 -3.05 13.07 -4.70
C VAL A 102 -3.26 14.47 -5.21
N THR A 103 -4.08 15.23 -4.51
CA THR A 103 -4.36 16.63 -4.81
C THR A 103 -3.69 17.53 -3.76
N LEU A 104 -2.89 18.47 -4.22
CA LEU A 104 -2.25 19.50 -3.41
C LEU A 104 -2.52 20.88 -4.05
N GLY A 105 -3.45 21.61 -3.48
CA GLY A 105 -3.92 22.86 -4.10
C GLY A 105 -4.63 22.58 -5.43
N SER A 106 -4.10 23.13 -6.52
CA SER A 106 -4.60 22.87 -7.90
C SER A 106 -3.85 21.76 -8.64
N GLU A 107 -2.82 21.20 -8.03
CA GLU A 107 -2.01 20.15 -8.65
C GLU A 107 -2.54 18.77 -8.30
N GLU A 108 -2.64 17.93 -9.31
CA GLU A 108 -2.99 16.51 -9.17
C GLU A 108 -1.82 15.65 -9.64
N THR A 109 -1.47 14.67 -8.84
CA THR A 109 -0.39 13.72 -9.14
C THR A 109 -0.83 12.30 -8.82
N HIS A 110 -0.61 11.39 -9.77
CA HIS A 110 -0.75 9.97 -9.48
C HIS A 110 0.49 9.47 -8.76
N ALA A 111 0.28 8.64 -7.75
CA ALA A 111 1.36 7.98 -7.04
C ALA A 111 1.12 6.48 -6.96
N ILE A 112 2.20 5.72 -6.82
CA ILE A 112 2.18 4.27 -6.68
C ILE A 112 2.90 3.91 -5.40
N HIS A 113 2.27 3.07 -4.60
CA HIS A 113 2.74 2.66 -3.29
C HIS A 113 2.77 1.15 -3.20
N PHE A 114 3.87 0.61 -2.70
CA PHE A 114 4.01 -0.79 -2.36
C PHE A 114 4.10 -0.94 -0.85
N PHE A 115 3.37 -1.91 -0.32
CA PHE A 115 3.30 -2.21 1.11
C PHE A 115 3.71 -3.63 1.37
N THR A 116 4.44 -3.85 2.46
CA THR A 116 4.63 -5.15 3.07
C THR A 116 4.07 -5.16 4.48
N PHE A 117 3.69 -6.34 4.96
CA PHE A 117 3.03 -6.50 6.26
C PHE A 117 3.75 -7.53 7.11
N ASP A 118 3.82 -7.27 8.40
CA ASP A 118 4.32 -8.22 9.38
C ASP A 118 3.28 -9.29 9.73
N GLU A 119 3.62 -10.19 10.63
CA GLU A 119 2.76 -11.29 11.08
C GLU A 119 1.51 -10.80 11.79
N ASP A 120 1.54 -9.63 12.41
CA ASP A 120 0.42 -9.00 13.10
C ASP A 120 -0.49 -8.22 12.14
N GLY A 121 -0.12 -8.12 10.86
CA GLY A 121 -0.85 -7.38 9.83
C GLY A 121 -0.61 -5.87 9.87
N ARG A 122 0.45 -5.42 10.55
CA ARG A 122 0.90 -4.04 10.51
C ARG A 122 1.82 -3.83 9.30
N ILE A 123 1.82 -2.62 8.79
CA ILE A 123 2.69 -2.24 7.68
C ILE A 123 4.13 -2.13 8.19
N ASP A 124 5.01 -2.97 7.69
CA ASP A 124 6.45 -2.98 8.03
C ASP A 124 7.33 -2.42 6.92
N GLY A 125 6.78 -2.23 5.73
CA GLY A 125 7.48 -1.60 4.61
C GLY A 125 6.55 -0.78 3.75
N VAL A 126 7.01 0.39 3.32
CA VAL A 126 6.33 1.26 2.35
C VAL A 126 7.37 1.75 1.34
N THR A 127 7.10 1.54 0.06
CA THR A 127 7.91 2.10 -1.02
C THR A 127 7.03 2.98 -1.89
N ASP A 128 7.36 4.26 -1.98
CA ASP A 128 6.58 5.24 -2.70
C ASP A 128 7.26 5.69 -3.99
N PHE A 129 6.46 5.79 -5.05
CA PHE A 129 6.84 6.39 -6.32
C PHE A 129 5.91 7.57 -6.61
N TRP A 130 6.51 8.73 -6.88
CA TRP A 130 5.83 9.98 -7.20
C TRP A 130 6.26 10.43 -8.60
N PRO A 131 5.71 9.84 -9.69
CA PRO A 131 6.10 10.20 -11.04
C PRO A 131 5.68 11.63 -11.35
N GLU A 132 6.61 12.41 -11.87
CA GLU A 132 6.35 13.76 -12.34
C GLU A 132 5.78 13.72 -13.76
N SER A 133 4.83 14.62 -14.04
CA SER A 133 4.32 14.82 -15.39
C SER A 133 5.45 15.29 -16.31
N CYS A 134 5.51 14.75 -17.51
CA CYS A 134 6.51 15.13 -18.50
C CYS A 134 5.89 15.24 -19.90
N GLU A 135 6.52 16.03 -20.77
CA GLU A 135 6.16 16.05 -22.16
C GLU A 135 6.61 14.75 -22.85
N PRO A 136 5.77 14.16 -23.72
CA PRO A 136 6.14 12.96 -24.41
C PRO A 136 7.28 13.23 -25.40
N PRO A 137 8.16 12.24 -25.63
CA PRO A 137 9.16 12.32 -26.70
C PRO A 137 8.51 12.54 -28.06
N ALA A 138 9.15 13.36 -28.89
CA ALA A 138 8.73 13.57 -30.27
C ALA A 138 8.87 12.29 -31.13
N GLY A 139 8.11 12.22 -32.21
CA GLY A 139 8.25 11.17 -33.25
C GLY A 139 7.29 9.98 -33.08
N ARG A 140 6.39 10.01 -32.10
CA ARG A 140 5.38 8.97 -31.90
C ARG A 140 3.93 9.47 -31.90
N GLU A 141 3.71 10.71 -32.31
CA GLU A 141 2.41 11.39 -32.30
C GLU A 141 1.36 10.66 -33.15
N HIS A 142 1.80 9.94 -34.20
CA HIS A 142 0.95 9.15 -35.07
C HIS A 142 0.46 7.82 -34.46
N LEU A 143 0.99 7.44 -33.32
CA LEU A 143 0.65 6.19 -32.62
C LEU A 143 -0.05 6.40 -31.27
N VAL A 144 -0.08 7.62 -30.77
CA VAL A 144 -0.60 7.92 -29.42
C VAL A 144 -1.62 9.05 -29.45
N GLU A 145 -2.56 9.00 -28.54
CA GLU A 145 -3.48 10.08 -28.26
C GLU A 145 -3.14 10.75 -26.93
N ARG A 146 -3.33 12.06 -26.85
CA ARG A 146 -3.19 12.82 -25.58
C ARG A 146 -4.53 12.81 -24.83
N TYR A 147 -4.50 12.61 -23.51
CA TYR A 147 -5.69 12.60 -22.68
C TYR A 147 -5.49 13.44 -21.41
#